data_d47287e7240594dc2254c51b6b9f81cf
#
_entry.id   d47287e7240594dc2254c51b6b9f81cf
#
_cell.length_a   1.000
_cell.length_b   1.000
_cell.length_c   1.000
_cell.angle_alpha   90.00
_cell.angle_beta   90.00
_cell.angle_gamma   90.00
#
_symmetry.space_group_name_H-M   'P 1'
#
loop_
_entity.id
_entity.type
_entity.pdbx_description
1 polymer ?
#
loop_
_entity_poly.entity_id
_entity_poly.type
_entity_poly.pdbx_seq_one_letter_code
_entity_poly.pdbx_strand_id
1 'polypeptide(L)'
;MNAVLFGFLPIWVITGLGWVAARHDILGGQAQHVLGRFAFTFAMPALLFLAMAGADVTALLNVGVLVFALSLLVVFAAGLLVSRWLYRRGQAEQAIGAMAAGYVNSANLGIPVAVHVLGDTSFVITVALFQMLFVAPVVLVLIDLDVRRDRRGRAARMLQLPFRNPIIAASLAGVAVSALGWDLPAEATAPLQLLGDAAVPAALFALGMSLNTRVRPDSAGRAERGLLVALKIVAQPLLAYAIGHWLFGLTGHTLFAVVVCAGLPTAQNAFIFASEYRLDTDLARDTVILSTLCSMVSLSLITWLLV
;
A
#
# COMPACT_ATOMS: atom_id res chain seq x y z
N MET A 1 4.11 -24.16 0.54
CA MET A 1 2.83 -23.81 -0.11
C MET A 1 1.74 -23.47 0.90
N ASN A 2 1.51 -24.29 1.92
CA ASN A 2 0.48 -24.00 2.96
C ASN A 2 0.71 -22.69 3.72
N ALA A 3 1.95 -22.34 4.05
CA ALA A 3 2.30 -21.14 4.79
C ALA A 3 1.91 -19.84 4.07
N VAL A 4 2.14 -19.77 2.76
CA VAL A 4 1.73 -18.62 1.93
C VAL A 4 0.20 -18.54 1.89
N LEU A 5 -0.50 -19.67 1.68
CA LEU A 5 -1.96 -19.72 1.63
C LEU A 5 -2.62 -19.21 2.93
N PHE A 6 -2.08 -19.57 4.10
CA PHE A 6 -2.61 -19.11 5.39
C PHE A 6 -2.49 -17.59 5.57
N GLY A 7 -1.43 -16.95 5.03
CA GLY A 7 -1.30 -15.49 5.04
C GLY A 7 -2.35 -14.76 4.20
N PHE A 8 -2.81 -15.39 3.10
CA PHE A 8 -3.83 -14.82 2.22
C PHE A 8 -5.27 -15.03 2.70
N LEU A 9 -5.51 -16.04 3.54
CA LEU A 9 -6.86 -16.43 3.96
C LEU A 9 -7.68 -15.28 4.58
N PRO A 10 -7.15 -14.50 5.55
CA PRO A 10 -7.92 -13.38 6.12
C PRO A 10 -8.31 -12.35 5.05
N ILE A 11 -7.42 -12.05 4.10
CA ILE A 11 -7.68 -11.09 3.02
C ILE A 11 -8.84 -11.56 2.16
N TRP A 12 -8.82 -12.83 1.72
CA TRP A 12 -9.86 -13.40 0.87
C TRP A 12 -11.19 -13.52 1.60
N VAL A 13 -11.18 -13.93 2.88
CA VAL A 13 -12.40 -14.07 3.69
C VAL A 13 -13.06 -12.70 3.88
N ILE A 14 -12.32 -11.67 4.31
CA ILE A 14 -12.89 -10.35 4.56
C ILE A 14 -13.36 -9.70 3.25
N THR A 15 -12.57 -9.82 2.17
CA THR A 15 -12.96 -9.31 0.84
C THR A 15 -14.20 -10.06 0.32
N GLY A 16 -14.26 -11.38 0.49
CA GLY A 16 -15.41 -12.20 0.12
C GLY A 16 -16.68 -11.83 0.90
N LEU A 17 -16.56 -11.59 2.22
CA LEU A 17 -17.68 -11.11 3.04
C LEU A 17 -18.18 -9.73 2.57
N GLY A 18 -17.28 -8.82 2.22
CA GLY A 18 -17.64 -7.52 1.64
C GLY A 18 -18.40 -7.66 0.32
N TRP A 19 -17.96 -8.57 -0.57
CA TRP A 19 -18.66 -8.86 -1.81
C TRP A 19 -20.06 -9.44 -1.56
N VAL A 20 -20.21 -10.40 -0.65
CA VAL A 20 -21.51 -10.98 -0.25
C VAL A 20 -22.42 -9.90 0.30
N ALA A 21 -21.93 -9.04 1.19
CA ALA A 21 -22.70 -7.95 1.78
C ALA A 21 -23.25 -6.98 0.71
N ALA A 22 -22.42 -6.62 -0.28
CA ALA A 22 -22.88 -5.77 -1.39
C ALA A 22 -23.79 -6.50 -2.36
N ARG A 23 -23.58 -7.80 -2.60
CA ARG A 23 -24.41 -8.62 -3.49
C ARG A 23 -25.85 -8.75 -2.99
N HIS A 24 -26.02 -8.82 -1.68
CA HIS A 24 -27.33 -8.97 -1.02
C HIS A 24 -27.85 -7.67 -0.42
N ASP A 25 -27.19 -6.55 -0.67
CA ASP A 25 -27.54 -5.21 -0.15
C ASP A 25 -27.74 -5.17 1.38
N ILE A 26 -26.95 -5.96 2.13
CA ILE A 26 -27.08 -6.12 3.59
C ILE A 26 -26.88 -4.80 4.34
N LEU A 27 -25.95 -3.96 3.86
CA LEU A 27 -25.54 -2.70 4.51
C LEU A 27 -26.01 -1.44 3.76
N GLY A 28 -26.75 -1.61 2.65
CA GLY A 28 -27.20 -0.51 1.79
C GLY A 28 -26.11 0.06 0.88
N GLY A 29 -26.55 0.75 -0.19
CA GLY A 29 -25.66 1.19 -1.28
C GLY A 29 -24.57 2.21 -0.92
N GLN A 30 -24.65 2.87 0.25
CA GLN A 30 -23.65 3.84 0.73
C GLN A 30 -22.54 3.21 1.58
N ALA A 31 -22.70 1.96 2.00
CA ALA A 31 -21.83 1.33 2.99
C ALA A 31 -20.37 1.25 2.53
N GLN A 32 -20.09 0.95 1.25
CA GLN A 32 -18.74 0.96 0.69
C GLN A 32 -18.05 2.30 0.89
N HIS A 33 -18.74 3.41 0.58
CA HIS A 33 -18.20 4.75 0.72
C HIS A 33 -17.99 5.13 2.19
N VAL A 34 -18.92 4.79 3.06
CA VAL A 34 -18.83 5.07 4.51
C VAL A 34 -17.65 4.32 5.12
N LEU A 35 -17.48 3.03 4.80
CA LEU A 35 -16.35 2.22 5.29
C LEU A 35 -15.00 2.73 4.76
N GLY A 36 -14.95 3.11 3.47
CA GLY A 36 -13.75 3.71 2.89
C GLY A 36 -13.36 5.03 3.59
N ARG A 37 -14.33 5.91 3.81
CA ARG A 37 -14.12 7.17 4.55
C ARG A 37 -13.75 6.94 6.01
N PHE A 38 -14.36 5.99 6.69
CA PHE A 38 -13.98 5.61 8.06
C PHE A 38 -12.51 5.15 8.10
N ALA A 39 -12.14 4.24 7.18
CA ALA A 39 -10.76 3.76 7.08
C ALA A 39 -9.78 4.91 6.85
N PHE A 40 -10.07 5.83 5.90
CA PHE A 40 -9.20 6.95 5.56
C PHE A 40 -9.13 8.02 6.66
N THR A 41 -10.26 8.36 7.29
CA THR A 41 -10.37 9.54 8.17
C THR A 41 -10.00 9.23 9.62
N PHE A 42 -10.24 8.00 10.09
CA PHE A 42 -10.05 7.63 11.50
C PHE A 42 -9.08 6.47 11.69
N ALA A 43 -9.32 5.34 11.00
CA ALA A 43 -8.60 4.11 11.29
C ALA A 43 -7.14 4.15 10.78
N MET A 44 -6.90 4.57 9.53
CA MET A 44 -5.53 4.74 9.01
C MET A 44 -4.73 5.80 9.74
N PRO A 45 -5.26 6.99 10.07
CA PRO A 45 -4.54 7.96 10.89
C PRO A 45 -4.13 7.40 12.24
N ALA A 46 -5.01 6.69 12.95
CA ALA A 46 -4.68 6.08 14.23
C ALA A 46 -3.57 5.02 14.09
N LEU A 47 -3.68 4.14 13.09
CA LEU A 47 -2.67 3.13 12.78
C LEU A 47 -1.31 3.77 12.49
N LEU A 48 -1.29 4.80 11.64
CA LEU A 48 -0.06 5.47 11.21
C LEU A 48 0.56 6.30 12.33
N PHE A 49 -0.26 6.98 13.14
CA PHE A 49 0.24 7.67 14.32
C PHE A 49 1.00 6.74 15.24
N LEU A 50 0.40 5.59 15.63
CA LEU A 50 1.04 4.61 16.52
C LEU A 50 2.28 4.00 15.89
N ALA A 51 2.22 3.64 14.61
CA ALA A 51 3.35 3.09 13.88
C ALA A 51 4.53 4.06 13.85
N MET A 52 4.25 5.36 13.66
CA MET A 52 5.30 6.40 13.62
C MET A 52 5.81 6.77 15.00
N ALA A 53 4.94 6.80 16.03
CA ALA A 53 5.33 7.09 17.41
C ALA A 53 6.26 6.00 17.98
N GLY A 54 6.05 4.73 17.60
CA GLY A 54 6.90 3.61 18.00
C GLY A 54 8.03 3.27 17.01
N ALA A 55 8.23 4.05 15.94
CA ALA A 55 9.20 3.72 14.90
C ALA A 55 10.64 3.91 15.37
N ASP A 56 11.46 2.88 15.20
CA ASP A 56 12.91 3.03 15.21
C ASP A 56 13.37 3.50 13.81
N VAL A 57 13.60 4.81 13.70
CA VAL A 57 14.04 5.42 12.43
C VAL A 57 15.42 4.93 12.01
N THR A 58 16.25 4.45 12.94
CA THR A 58 17.59 3.95 12.64
C THR A 58 17.53 2.65 11.83
N ALA A 59 16.48 1.84 12.01
CA ALA A 59 16.24 0.63 11.21
C ALA A 59 16.10 0.91 9.71
N LEU A 60 15.72 2.14 9.32
CA LEU A 60 15.62 2.55 7.92
C LEU A 60 17.03 2.70 7.26
N LEU A 61 18.08 2.86 8.05
CA LEU A 61 19.47 2.99 7.57
C LEU A 61 20.08 1.62 7.27
N ASN A 62 19.36 0.79 6.52
CA ASN A 62 19.78 -0.56 6.13
C ASN A 62 19.90 -0.65 4.61
N VAL A 63 20.97 -1.28 4.12
CA VAL A 63 21.23 -1.45 2.68
C VAL A 63 20.09 -2.20 1.99
N GLY A 64 19.47 -3.18 2.64
CA GLY A 64 18.31 -3.89 2.11
C GLY A 64 17.11 -2.95 1.87
N VAL A 65 16.88 -2.00 2.79
CA VAL A 65 15.82 -0.99 2.64
C VAL A 65 16.14 -0.04 1.49
N LEU A 66 17.40 0.35 1.32
CA LEU A 66 17.84 1.16 0.19
C LEU A 66 17.60 0.45 -1.15
N VAL A 67 17.94 -0.83 -1.26
CA VAL A 67 17.69 -1.66 -2.44
C VAL A 67 16.21 -1.76 -2.74
N PHE A 68 15.39 -2.03 -1.71
CA PHE A 68 13.93 -2.04 -1.83
C PHE A 68 13.41 -0.68 -2.31
N ALA A 69 13.86 0.42 -1.71
CA ALA A 69 13.46 1.79 -2.06
C ALA A 69 13.82 2.12 -3.52
N LEU A 70 15.02 1.78 -3.98
CA LEU A 70 15.43 1.99 -5.36
C LEU A 70 14.56 1.19 -6.34
N SER A 71 14.31 -0.09 -6.07
CA SER A 71 13.43 -0.90 -6.91
C SER A 71 12.01 -0.34 -6.97
N LEU A 72 11.48 0.10 -5.82
CA LEU A 72 10.16 0.75 -5.71
C LEU A 72 10.13 2.04 -6.52
N LEU A 73 11.13 2.91 -6.38
CA LEU A 73 11.17 4.20 -7.08
C LEU A 73 11.22 4.03 -8.60
N VAL A 74 11.99 3.05 -9.10
CA VAL A 74 12.05 2.76 -10.54
C VAL A 74 10.69 2.30 -11.05
N VAL A 75 10.04 1.37 -10.36
CA VAL A 75 8.73 0.86 -10.77
C VAL A 75 7.63 1.90 -10.57
N PHE A 76 7.71 2.70 -9.51
CA PHE A 76 6.80 3.81 -9.27
C PHE A 76 6.89 4.85 -10.40
N ALA A 77 8.11 5.23 -10.80
CA ALA A 77 8.33 6.11 -11.94
C ALA A 77 7.80 5.48 -13.25
N ALA A 78 8.04 4.19 -13.48
CA ALA A 78 7.49 3.47 -14.63
C ALA A 78 5.95 3.50 -14.63
N GLY A 79 5.30 3.27 -13.49
CA GLY A 79 3.85 3.36 -13.33
C GLY A 79 3.31 4.76 -13.64
N LEU A 80 3.98 5.82 -13.15
CA LEU A 80 3.67 7.21 -13.50
C LEU A 80 3.76 7.45 -15.02
N LEU A 81 4.84 7.01 -15.63
CA LEU A 81 5.10 7.22 -17.07
C LEU A 81 4.12 6.44 -17.94
N VAL A 82 3.82 5.19 -17.58
CA VAL A 82 2.80 4.35 -18.24
C VAL A 82 1.44 5.05 -18.18
N SER A 83 0.99 5.46 -17.00
CA SER A 83 -0.30 6.14 -16.83
C SER A 83 -0.34 7.48 -17.58
N ARG A 84 0.76 8.21 -17.60
CA ARG A 84 0.86 9.52 -18.29
C ARG A 84 0.89 9.40 -19.80
N TRP A 85 1.80 8.60 -20.35
CA TRP A 85 2.09 8.62 -21.79
C TRP A 85 1.28 7.61 -22.58
N LEU A 86 1.05 6.41 -22.05
CA LEU A 86 0.27 5.40 -22.75
C LEU A 86 -1.24 5.63 -22.58
N TYR A 87 -1.67 5.97 -21.35
CA TYR A 87 -3.10 6.06 -21.00
C TYR A 87 -3.59 7.48 -20.76
N ARG A 88 -2.71 8.49 -20.84
CA ARG A 88 -3.03 9.93 -20.74
C ARG A 88 -3.87 10.30 -19.52
N ARG A 89 -3.63 9.63 -18.40
CA ARG A 89 -4.31 9.86 -17.12
C ARG A 89 -3.99 11.25 -16.53
N GLY A 90 -4.91 11.81 -15.73
CA GLY A 90 -4.67 13.00 -14.92
C GLY A 90 -3.59 12.76 -13.85
N GLN A 91 -3.01 13.82 -13.30
CA GLN A 91 -1.88 13.70 -12.35
C GLN A 91 -2.23 12.86 -11.11
N ALA A 92 -3.44 13.03 -10.55
CA ALA A 92 -3.92 12.23 -9.42
C ALA A 92 -4.06 10.74 -9.79
N GLU A 93 -4.60 10.44 -10.96
CA GLU A 93 -4.73 9.06 -11.44
C GLU A 93 -3.38 8.43 -11.77
N GLN A 94 -2.40 9.23 -12.28
CA GLN A 94 -1.02 8.78 -12.45
C GLN A 94 -0.39 8.36 -11.12
N ALA A 95 -0.65 9.10 -10.03
CA ALA A 95 -0.17 8.74 -8.70
C ALA A 95 -0.78 7.42 -8.20
N ILE A 96 -2.07 7.17 -8.49
CA ILE A 96 -2.71 5.87 -8.19
C ILE A 96 -2.10 4.75 -9.04
N GLY A 97 -1.86 4.98 -10.35
CA GLY A 97 -1.18 4.01 -11.22
C GLY A 97 0.24 3.67 -10.74
N ALA A 98 1.00 4.68 -10.33
CA ALA A 98 2.32 4.49 -9.73
C ALA A 98 2.26 3.69 -8.41
N MET A 99 1.27 4.00 -7.56
CA MET A 99 1.03 3.25 -6.33
C MET A 99 0.62 1.80 -6.62
N ALA A 100 -0.23 1.58 -7.63
CA ALA A 100 -0.60 0.24 -8.09
C ALA A 100 0.61 -0.57 -8.56
N ALA A 101 1.56 0.07 -9.24
CA ALA A 101 2.77 -0.56 -9.75
C ALA A 101 3.85 -0.81 -8.70
N GLY A 102 3.98 0.01 -7.64
CA GLY A 102 5.13 -0.02 -6.74
C GLY A 102 4.82 -0.21 -5.25
N TYR A 103 3.65 0.20 -4.75
CA TYR A 103 3.34 0.18 -3.32
C TYR A 103 2.94 -1.21 -2.83
N VAL A 104 3.79 -1.85 -2.03
CA VAL A 104 3.58 -3.22 -1.59
C VAL A 104 2.69 -3.32 -0.35
N ASN A 105 1.91 -4.39 -0.26
CA ASN A 105 1.10 -4.75 0.90
C ASN A 105 1.94 -5.36 2.02
N SER A 106 2.88 -4.59 2.57
CA SER A 106 3.83 -5.03 3.57
C SER A 106 3.18 -5.35 4.92
N ALA A 107 2.26 -4.52 5.40
CA ALA A 107 1.66 -4.72 6.72
C ALA A 107 0.72 -5.93 6.76
N ASN A 108 -0.23 -6.02 5.82
CA ASN A 108 -1.33 -6.99 5.95
C ASN A 108 -0.99 -8.37 5.39
N LEU A 109 -0.22 -8.40 4.30
CA LEU A 109 0.21 -9.63 3.68
C LEU A 109 1.69 -9.90 3.94
N GLY A 110 2.49 -8.86 3.97
CA GLY A 110 3.93 -9.00 4.17
C GLY A 110 4.27 -9.62 5.52
N ILE A 111 3.65 -9.20 6.62
CA ILE A 111 3.92 -9.78 7.95
C ILE A 111 3.61 -11.28 8.00
N PRO A 112 2.40 -11.77 7.63
CA PRO A 112 2.13 -13.20 7.57
C PRO A 112 3.10 -13.99 6.66
N VAL A 113 3.43 -13.44 5.48
CA VAL A 113 4.39 -14.07 4.58
C VAL A 113 5.78 -14.11 5.21
N ALA A 114 6.24 -13.03 5.84
CA ALA A 114 7.54 -12.98 6.50
C ALA A 114 7.67 -14.00 7.63
N VAL A 115 6.66 -14.12 8.49
CA VAL A 115 6.63 -15.14 9.56
C VAL A 115 6.85 -16.55 9.01
N HIS A 116 6.21 -16.89 7.89
CA HIS A 116 6.21 -18.25 7.37
C HIS A 116 7.33 -18.54 6.34
N VAL A 117 7.82 -17.51 5.65
CA VAL A 117 8.76 -17.64 4.54
C VAL A 117 10.16 -17.17 4.93
N LEU A 118 10.26 -16.06 5.68
CA LEU A 118 11.54 -15.51 6.11
C LEU A 118 11.95 -15.97 7.52
N GLY A 119 10.97 -16.37 8.36
CA GLY A 119 11.20 -16.67 9.78
C GLY A 119 11.48 -15.44 10.64
N ASP A 120 11.48 -14.24 10.04
CA ASP A 120 11.71 -12.95 10.71
C ASP A 120 10.85 -11.85 10.06
N THR A 121 10.23 -11.01 10.87
CA THR A 121 9.34 -9.93 10.42
C THR A 121 10.01 -8.55 10.40
N SER A 122 11.21 -8.42 10.94
CA SER A 122 11.88 -7.12 11.15
C SER A 122 12.03 -6.34 9.85
N PHE A 123 12.45 -7.01 8.76
CA PHE A 123 12.66 -6.36 7.48
C PHE A 123 11.33 -5.88 6.86
N VAL A 124 10.27 -6.70 6.91
CA VAL A 124 8.98 -6.32 6.33
C VAL A 124 8.31 -5.18 7.11
N ILE A 125 8.50 -5.13 8.43
CA ILE A 125 8.05 -4.01 9.26
C ILE A 125 8.79 -2.73 8.86
N THR A 126 10.11 -2.80 8.67
CA THR A 126 10.91 -1.66 8.20
C THR A 126 10.48 -1.17 6.81
N VAL A 127 10.16 -2.09 5.88
CA VAL A 127 9.58 -1.76 4.58
C VAL A 127 8.22 -1.07 4.73
N ALA A 128 7.37 -1.54 5.65
CA ALA A 128 6.09 -0.91 5.93
C ALA A 128 6.28 0.53 6.43
N LEU A 129 7.20 0.73 7.39
CA LEU A 129 7.55 2.06 7.91
C LEU A 129 8.08 2.97 6.81
N PHE A 130 8.99 2.49 5.96
CA PHE A 130 9.49 3.25 4.81
C PHE A 130 8.37 3.74 3.91
N GLN A 131 7.45 2.85 3.53
CA GLN A 131 6.34 3.23 2.67
C GLN A 131 5.36 4.20 3.34
N MET A 132 5.11 4.04 4.64
CA MET A 132 4.22 4.91 5.40
C MET A 132 4.81 6.30 5.61
N LEU A 133 6.13 6.38 5.86
CA LEU A 133 6.83 7.66 6.09
C LEU A 133 7.08 8.45 4.80
N PHE A 134 7.44 7.77 3.73
CA PHE A 134 7.90 8.46 2.52
C PHE A 134 6.95 8.31 1.35
N VAL A 135 6.49 7.10 1.03
CA VAL A 135 5.75 6.85 -0.20
C VAL A 135 4.30 7.32 -0.10
N ALA A 136 3.60 6.96 0.98
CA ALA A 136 2.19 7.32 1.15
C ALA A 136 1.98 8.85 1.23
N PRO A 137 2.77 9.64 1.99
CA PRO A 137 2.67 11.10 1.98
C PRO A 137 2.93 11.71 0.60
N VAL A 138 3.95 11.21 -0.14
CA VAL A 138 4.24 11.69 -1.49
C VAL A 138 3.05 11.45 -2.42
N VAL A 139 2.46 10.26 -2.41
CA VAL A 139 1.26 9.93 -3.20
C VAL A 139 0.11 10.88 -2.85
N LEU A 140 -0.18 11.05 -1.56
CA LEU A 140 -1.27 11.92 -1.08
C LEU A 140 -1.04 13.38 -1.48
N VAL A 141 0.20 13.88 -1.43
CA VAL A 141 0.57 15.21 -1.92
C VAL A 141 0.32 15.33 -3.42
N LEU A 142 0.75 14.36 -4.22
CA LEU A 142 0.56 14.36 -5.67
C LEU A 142 -0.93 14.38 -6.05
N ILE A 143 -1.76 13.61 -5.34
CA ILE A 143 -3.20 13.57 -5.55
C ILE A 143 -3.85 14.89 -5.14
N ASP A 144 -3.54 15.40 -3.94
CA ASP A 144 -4.17 16.61 -3.39
C ASP A 144 -3.84 17.85 -4.24
N LEU A 145 -2.63 17.94 -4.78
CA LEU A 145 -2.20 19.04 -5.66
C LEU A 145 -2.99 19.09 -6.97
N ASP A 146 -3.50 17.97 -7.46
CA ASP A 146 -4.29 17.90 -8.70
C ASP A 146 -5.79 18.07 -8.44
N VAL A 147 -6.34 17.32 -7.48
CA VAL A 147 -7.79 17.29 -7.20
C VAL A 147 -8.29 18.62 -6.66
N ARG A 148 -7.51 19.28 -5.82
CA ARG A 148 -7.87 20.54 -5.20
C ARG A 148 -7.21 21.72 -5.90
N ARG A 149 -7.67 22.07 -7.09
CA ARG A 149 -7.23 23.25 -7.87
C ARG A 149 -7.72 24.56 -7.23
N ASP A 150 -7.23 24.89 -6.04
CA ASP A 150 -7.50 26.18 -5.40
C ASP A 150 -6.56 27.26 -5.98
N ARG A 151 -7.00 28.53 -5.97
CA ARG A 151 -6.24 29.71 -6.48
C ARG A 151 -4.96 30.01 -5.67
N ARG A 152 -4.72 29.33 -4.56
CA ARG A 152 -3.53 29.50 -3.72
C ARG A 152 -2.31 28.83 -4.34
N GLY A 153 -1.14 29.45 -4.21
CA GLY A 153 0.12 28.94 -4.74
C GLY A 153 0.50 27.57 -4.19
N ARG A 154 1.28 26.76 -4.95
CA ARG A 154 1.70 25.40 -4.57
C ARG A 154 2.32 25.32 -3.18
N ALA A 155 3.18 26.29 -2.80
CA ALA A 155 3.83 26.31 -1.49
C ALA A 155 2.83 26.46 -0.33
N ALA A 156 1.83 27.33 -0.46
CA ALA A 156 0.79 27.50 0.56
C ALA A 156 -0.08 26.26 0.72
N ARG A 157 -0.32 25.51 -0.37
CA ARG A 157 -1.02 24.22 -0.33
C ARG A 157 -0.21 23.15 0.41
N MET A 158 1.09 23.04 0.13
CA MET A 158 1.96 22.09 0.82
C MET A 158 2.01 22.35 2.34
N LEU A 159 2.05 23.60 2.77
CA LEU A 159 2.00 23.97 4.19
C LEU A 159 0.65 23.66 4.86
N GLN A 160 -0.43 23.59 4.09
CA GLN A 160 -1.78 23.29 4.62
C GLN A 160 -2.12 21.79 4.61
N LEU A 161 -1.35 20.95 3.90
CA LEU A 161 -1.58 19.50 3.82
C LEU A 161 -1.67 18.81 5.19
N PRO A 162 -0.78 19.09 6.17
CA PRO A 162 -0.87 18.49 7.49
C PRO A 162 -2.19 18.78 8.21
N PHE A 163 -2.81 19.93 7.93
CA PHE A 163 -4.07 20.33 8.56
C PHE A 163 -5.32 19.86 7.81
N ARG A 164 -5.15 19.36 6.58
CA ARG A 164 -6.26 18.95 5.70
C ARG A 164 -6.34 17.46 5.47
N ASN A 165 -5.20 16.76 5.53
CA ASN A 165 -5.16 15.32 5.33
C ASN A 165 -4.89 14.62 6.67
N PRO A 166 -5.88 13.87 7.21
CA PRO A 166 -5.75 13.25 8.53
C PRO A 166 -4.60 12.23 8.60
N ILE A 167 -4.29 11.56 7.49
CA ILE A 167 -3.18 10.61 7.41
C ILE A 167 -1.83 11.33 7.57
N ILE A 168 -1.63 12.42 6.82
CA ILE A 168 -0.39 13.20 6.90
C ILE A 168 -0.25 13.85 8.29
N ALA A 169 -1.33 14.43 8.82
CA ALA A 169 -1.34 15.01 10.16
C ALA A 169 -0.94 14.00 11.24
N ALA A 170 -1.56 12.83 11.23
CA ALA A 170 -1.30 11.76 12.19
C ALA A 170 0.14 11.20 12.06
N SER A 171 0.62 11.01 10.83
CA SER A 171 2.00 10.55 10.60
C SER A 171 3.02 11.54 11.13
N LEU A 172 2.85 12.84 10.86
CA LEU A 172 3.75 13.89 11.39
C LEU A 172 3.69 13.99 12.90
N ALA A 173 2.49 13.89 13.51
CA ALA A 173 2.34 13.87 14.96
C ALA A 173 3.04 12.66 15.58
N GLY A 174 2.92 11.46 15.00
CA GLY A 174 3.63 10.27 15.44
C GLY A 174 5.16 10.42 15.36
N VAL A 175 5.67 10.95 14.24
CA VAL A 175 7.11 11.27 14.09
C VAL A 175 7.57 12.27 15.15
N ALA A 176 6.78 13.29 15.45
CA ALA A 176 7.11 14.27 16.50
C ALA A 176 7.19 13.62 17.88
N VAL A 177 6.26 12.72 18.23
CA VAL A 177 6.28 11.94 19.48
C VAL A 177 7.54 11.09 19.56
N SER A 178 7.89 10.33 18.50
CA SER A 178 9.10 9.53 18.43
C SER A 178 10.36 10.39 18.56
N ALA A 179 10.44 11.51 17.84
CA ALA A 179 11.60 12.41 17.87
C ALA A 179 11.80 13.10 19.24
N LEU A 180 10.73 13.33 19.99
CA LEU A 180 10.78 13.90 21.34
C LEU A 180 11.05 12.83 22.41
N GLY A 181 11.07 11.55 22.04
CA GLY A 181 11.24 10.44 22.98
C GLY A 181 10.10 10.35 24.02
N TRP A 182 8.89 10.74 23.65
CA TRP A 182 7.74 10.69 24.55
C TRP A 182 7.15 9.29 24.62
N ASP A 183 7.17 8.72 25.81
CA ASP A 183 6.43 7.49 26.10
C ASP A 183 4.96 7.80 26.30
N LEU A 184 4.14 7.36 25.36
CA LEU A 184 2.68 7.54 25.46
C LEU A 184 2.09 6.53 26.44
N PRO A 185 1.24 6.97 27.40
CA PRO A 185 0.59 6.07 28.34
C PRO A 185 -0.37 5.11 27.62
N ALA A 186 -0.52 3.90 28.15
CA ALA A 186 -1.35 2.85 27.57
C ALA A 186 -2.82 3.30 27.40
N GLU A 187 -3.31 4.13 28.34
CA GLU A 187 -4.68 4.67 28.32
C GLU A 187 -4.92 5.57 27.09
N ALA A 188 -3.88 6.27 26.62
CA ALA A 188 -3.96 7.13 25.42
C ALA A 188 -3.80 6.31 24.14
N THR A 189 -2.97 5.26 24.15
CA THR A 189 -2.71 4.44 22.95
C THR A 189 -3.79 3.38 22.71
N ALA A 190 -4.45 2.85 23.75
CA ALA A 190 -5.44 1.79 23.62
C ALA A 190 -6.63 2.15 22.69
N PRO A 191 -7.27 3.35 22.79
CA PRO A 191 -8.32 3.73 21.83
C PRO A 191 -7.82 3.86 20.39
N LEU A 192 -6.59 4.38 20.24
CA LEU A 192 -5.97 4.51 18.92
C LEU A 192 -5.62 3.13 18.33
N GLN A 193 -5.21 2.18 19.18
CA GLN A 193 -4.95 0.80 18.76
C GLN A 193 -6.23 0.15 18.23
N LEU A 194 -7.35 0.24 18.97
CA LEU A 194 -8.64 -0.30 18.53
C LEU A 194 -9.11 0.30 17.20
N LEU A 195 -8.93 1.61 17.01
CA LEU A 195 -9.24 2.28 15.73
C LEU A 195 -8.29 1.82 14.62
N GLY A 196 -7.01 1.75 14.90
CA GLY A 196 -5.98 1.31 13.96
C GLY A 196 -6.18 -0.12 13.48
N ASP A 197 -6.54 -1.03 14.39
CA ASP A 197 -6.82 -2.43 14.08
C ASP A 197 -8.02 -2.60 13.14
N ALA A 198 -8.95 -1.65 13.13
CA ALA A 198 -10.09 -1.63 12.21
C ALA A 198 -9.72 -1.17 10.79
N ALA A 199 -8.54 -0.56 10.57
CA ALA A 199 -8.15 0.02 9.27
C ALA A 199 -8.15 -1.03 8.16
N VAL A 200 -7.49 -2.14 8.39
CA VAL A 200 -7.34 -3.23 7.40
C VAL A 200 -8.65 -3.94 7.12
N PRO A 201 -9.40 -4.42 8.12
CA PRO A 201 -10.69 -5.06 7.89
C PRO A 201 -11.67 -4.15 7.15
N ALA A 202 -11.78 -2.88 7.53
CA ALA A 202 -12.66 -1.92 6.87
C ALA A 202 -12.26 -1.69 5.41
N ALA A 203 -10.98 -1.54 5.13
CA ALA A 203 -10.45 -1.36 3.77
C ALA A 203 -10.70 -2.58 2.87
N LEU A 204 -10.44 -3.79 3.37
CA LEU A 204 -10.65 -5.04 2.64
C LEU A 204 -12.16 -5.32 2.41
N PHE A 205 -12.99 -5.01 3.39
CA PHE A 205 -14.43 -5.17 3.26
C PHE A 205 -14.98 -4.20 2.21
N ALA A 206 -14.59 -2.91 2.25
CA ALA A 206 -14.96 -1.91 1.25
C ALA A 206 -14.46 -2.29 -0.16
N LEU A 207 -13.23 -2.84 -0.26
CA LEU A 207 -12.68 -3.39 -1.50
C LEU A 207 -13.57 -4.53 -2.03
N GLY A 208 -13.97 -5.45 -1.17
CA GLY A 208 -14.88 -6.54 -1.51
C GLY A 208 -16.24 -6.05 -2.00
N MET A 209 -16.83 -5.07 -1.33
CA MET A 209 -18.08 -4.45 -1.76
C MET A 209 -17.98 -3.83 -3.15
N SER A 210 -16.84 -3.24 -3.50
CA SER A 210 -16.60 -2.62 -4.80
C SER A 210 -16.62 -3.62 -5.97
N LEU A 211 -16.40 -4.91 -5.71
CA LEU A 211 -16.48 -5.97 -6.73
C LEU A 211 -17.88 -6.21 -7.31
N ASN A 212 -18.90 -5.75 -6.61
CA ASN A 212 -20.27 -5.86 -7.13
C ASN A 212 -20.58 -4.83 -8.23
N THR A 213 -19.75 -3.82 -8.42
CA THR A 213 -19.87 -2.82 -9.48
C THR A 213 -19.44 -3.44 -10.82
N ARG A 214 -20.38 -3.58 -11.78
CA ARG A 214 -20.17 -4.30 -13.05
C ARG A 214 -19.62 -3.39 -14.17
N VAL A 215 -18.64 -2.56 -13.91
CA VAL A 215 -17.96 -1.84 -15.00
C VAL A 215 -16.90 -2.76 -15.61
N ARG A 216 -17.18 -3.30 -16.82
CA ARG A 216 -16.16 -4.06 -17.57
C ARG A 216 -15.23 -3.06 -18.23
N PRO A 217 -13.92 -3.06 -17.92
CA PRO A 217 -12.98 -2.20 -18.62
C PRO A 217 -12.93 -2.59 -20.11
N ASP A 218 -12.75 -1.60 -20.94
CA ASP A 218 -12.43 -1.81 -22.37
C ASP A 218 -11.07 -2.49 -22.55
N SER A 219 -10.64 -2.71 -23.79
CA SER A 219 -9.36 -3.35 -24.08
C SER A 219 -8.17 -2.55 -23.55
N ALA A 220 -8.22 -1.23 -23.67
CA ALA A 220 -7.16 -0.33 -23.19
C ALA A 220 -7.05 -0.36 -21.67
N GLY A 221 -8.18 -0.30 -20.95
CA GLY A 221 -8.21 -0.42 -19.50
C GLY A 221 -7.75 -1.77 -18.98
N ARG A 222 -8.03 -2.88 -19.71
CA ARG A 222 -7.47 -4.19 -19.36
C ARG A 222 -5.95 -4.26 -19.52
N ALA A 223 -5.43 -3.66 -20.62
CA ALA A 223 -4.00 -3.61 -20.86
C ALA A 223 -3.27 -2.75 -19.82
N GLU A 224 -3.84 -1.62 -19.39
CA GLU A 224 -3.30 -0.79 -18.32
C GLU A 224 -3.16 -1.58 -17.03
N ARG A 225 -4.23 -2.24 -16.58
CA ARG A 225 -4.23 -3.09 -15.37
C ARG A 225 -3.19 -4.19 -15.46
N GLY A 226 -3.14 -4.90 -16.59
CA GLY A 226 -2.17 -5.96 -16.83
C GLY A 226 -0.73 -5.47 -16.76
N LEU A 227 -0.44 -4.30 -17.34
CA LEU A 227 0.90 -3.71 -17.32
C LEU A 227 1.32 -3.27 -15.92
N LEU A 228 0.43 -2.60 -15.17
CA LEU A 228 0.70 -2.19 -13.79
C LEU A 228 0.94 -3.41 -12.88
N VAL A 229 0.15 -4.47 -13.04
CA VAL A 229 0.33 -5.74 -12.32
C VAL A 229 1.65 -6.42 -12.70
N ALA A 230 2.02 -6.42 -13.99
CA ALA A 230 3.31 -6.96 -14.44
C ALA A 230 4.50 -6.18 -13.87
N LEU A 231 4.42 -4.85 -13.84
CA LEU A 231 5.41 -4.00 -13.17
C LEU A 231 5.54 -4.37 -11.69
N LYS A 232 4.42 -4.60 -11.01
CA LYS A 232 4.40 -4.94 -9.58
C LYS A 232 4.96 -6.33 -9.29
N ILE A 233 4.45 -7.34 -9.99
CA ILE A 233 4.66 -8.75 -9.62
C ILE A 233 5.92 -9.33 -10.27
N VAL A 234 6.36 -8.78 -11.41
CA VAL A 234 7.52 -9.27 -12.15
C VAL A 234 8.66 -8.26 -12.10
N ALA A 235 8.44 -7.02 -12.54
CA ALA A 235 9.53 -6.07 -12.69
C ALA A 235 10.13 -5.66 -11.34
N GLN A 236 9.30 -5.40 -10.32
CA GLN A 236 9.80 -4.94 -9.00
C GLN A 236 10.68 -5.98 -8.31
N PRO A 237 10.31 -7.27 -8.15
CA PRO A 237 11.19 -8.26 -7.55
C PRO A 237 12.43 -8.54 -8.39
N LEU A 238 12.36 -8.54 -9.72
CA LEU A 238 13.53 -8.68 -10.58
C LEU A 238 14.50 -7.51 -10.43
N LEU A 239 14.00 -6.28 -10.37
CA LEU A 239 14.82 -5.09 -10.11
C LEU A 239 15.43 -5.13 -8.72
N ALA A 240 14.66 -5.55 -7.71
CA ALA A 240 15.16 -5.70 -6.35
C ALA A 240 16.30 -6.73 -6.28
N TYR A 241 16.14 -7.88 -6.99
CA TYR A 241 17.20 -8.86 -7.13
C TYR A 241 18.43 -8.28 -7.87
N ALA A 242 18.22 -7.66 -9.02
CA ALA A 242 19.30 -7.12 -9.85
C ALA A 242 20.09 -6.04 -9.12
N ILE A 243 19.40 -5.08 -8.50
CA ILE A 243 20.03 -4.01 -7.73
C ILE A 243 20.72 -4.60 -6.49
N GLY A 244 20.05 -5.47 -5.74
CA GLY A 244 20.59 -6.08 -4.53
C GLY A 244 21.83 -6.92 -4.80
N HIS A 245 21.75 -7.84 -5.74
CA HIS A 245 22.82 -8.79 -6.01
C HIS A 245 23.99 -8.15 -6.77
N TRP A 246 23.73 -7.46 -7.88
CA TRP A 246 24.80 -6.98 -8.76
C TRP A 246 25.37 -5.61 -8.36
N LEU A 247 24.54 -4.71 -7.82
CA LEU A 247 25.01 -3.36 -7.48
C LEU A 247 25.47 -3.26 -6.03
N PHE A 248 24.77 -3.91 -5.08
CA PHE A 248 25.09 -3.84 -3.65
C PHE A 248 25.72 -5.12 -3.09
N GLY A 249 25.91 -6.17 -3.87
CA GLY A 249 26.53 -7.42 -3.44
C GLY A 249 25.76 -8.17 -2.34
N LEU A 250 24.43 -7.93 -2.23
CA LEU A 250 23.61 -8.64 -1.26
C LEU A 250 23.52 -10.12 -1.62
N THR A 251 23.56 -10.98 -0.60
CA THR A 251 23.47 -12.44 -0.74
C THR A 251 22.64 -13.04 0.40
N GLY A 252 22.33 -14.32 0.30
CA GLY A 252 21.66 -15.09 1.35
C GLY A 252 20.35 -14.48 1.81
N HIS A 253 20.08 -14.54 3.12
CA HIS A 253 18.81 -14.15 3.72
C HIS A 253 18.44 -12.68 3.46
N THR A 254 19.41 -11.75 3.44
CA THR A 254 19.13 -10.33 3.20
C THR A 254 18.61 -10.09 1.78
N LEU A 255 19.25 -10.66 0.77
CA LEU A 255 18.77 -10.57 -0.62
C LEU A 255 17.37 -11.21 -0.76
N PHE A 256 17.19 -12.39 -0.17
CA PHE A 256 15.93 -13.10 -0.18
C PHE A 256 14.79 -12.26 0.44
N ALA A 257 15.01 -11.67 1.62
CA ALA A 257 14.03 -10.80 2.27
C ALA A 257 13.64 -9.58 1.41
N VAL A 258 14.62 -8.92 0.79
CA VAL A 258 14.38 -7.78 -0.11
C VAL A 258 13.53 -8.20 -1.32
N VAL A 259 13.85 -9.32 -1.96
CA VAL A 259 13.12 -9.80 -3.15
C VAL A 259 11.72 -10.27 -2.81
N VAL A 260 11.54 -11.00 -1.68
CA VAL A 260 10.22 -11.39 -1.18
C VAL A 260 9.36 -10.17 -0.89
N CYS A 261 9.89 -9.16 -0.19
CA CYS A 261 9.14 -7.93 0.08
C CYS A 261 8.78 -7.17 -1.21
N ALA A 262 9.69 -7.11 -2.18
CA ALA A 262 9.41 -6.52 -3.48
C ALA A 262 8.35 -7.31 -4.29
N GLY A 263 8.26 -8.64 -4.10
CA GLY A 263 7.27 -9.52 -4.72
C GLY A 263 5.88 -9.50 -4.07
N LEU A 264 5.70 -8.81 -2.93
CA LEU A 264 4.38 -8.66 -2.32
C LEU A 264 3.42 -7.90 -3.26
N PRO A 265 2.10 -8.18 -3.24
CA PRO A 265 1.14 -7.54 -4.12
C PRO A 265 0.92 -6.06 -3.76
N THR A 266 0.17 -5.37 -4.61
CA THR A 266 -0.28 -4.00 -4.36
C THR A 266 -1.13 -3.92 -3.10
N ALA A 267 -0.88 -2.92 -2.26
CA ALA A 267 -1.65 -2.70 -1.05
C ALA A 267 -3.05 -2.13 -1.35
N GLN A 268 -4.05 -2.53 -0.54
CA GLN A 268 -5.41 -1.99 -0.61
C GLN A 268 -5.50 -0.47 -0.37
N ASN A 269 -4.45 0.14 0.17
CA ASN A 269 -4.35 1.59 0.36
C ASN A 269 -4.55 2.35 -0.97
N ALA A 270 -4.13 1.77 -2.11
CA ALA A 270 -4.37 2.35 -3.43
C ALA A 270 -5.87 2.51 -3.73
N PHE A 271 -6.69 1.51 -3.38
CA PHE A 271 -8.15 1.57 -3.50
C PHE A 271 -8.76 2.61 -2.56
N ILE A 272 -8.32 2.66 -1.30
CA ILE A 272 -8.84 3.62 -0.31
C ILE A 272 -8.53 5.06 -0.74
N PHE A 273 -7.32 5.33 -1.21
CA PHE A 273 -6.96 6.67 -1.69
C PHE A 273 -7.76 7.04 -2.95
N ALA A 274 -7.90 6.13 -3.91
CA ALA A 274 -8.73 6.35 -5.09
C ALA A 274 -10.19 6.64 -4.71
N SER A 275 -10.76 5.89 -3.76
CA SER A 275 -12.12 6.05 -3.28
C SER A 275 -12.35 7.40 -2.58
N GLU A 276 -11.46 7.80 -1.68
CA GLU A 276 -11.59 9.07 -0.94
C GLU A 276 -11.50 10.28 -1.86
N TYR A 277 -10.59 10.25 -2.83
CA TYR A 277 -10.41 11.34 -3.78
C TYR A 277 -11.30 11.24 -5.03
N ARG A 278 -12.21 10.26 -5.09
CA ARG A 278 -13.16 10.01 -6.20
C ARG A 278 -12.45 9.86 -7.56
N LEU A 279 -11.34 9.13 -7.55
CA LEU A 279 -10.57 8.76 -8.74
C LEU A 279 -11.06 7.43 -9.32
N ASP A 280 -10.34 6.88 -10.31
CA ASP A 280 -10.66 5.57 -10.91
C ASP A 280 -10.47 4.43 -9.87
N THR A 281 -11.53 4.15 -9.11
CA THR A 281 -11.55 3.08 -8.10
C THR A 281 -11.48 1.69 -8.72
N ASP A 282 -11.94 1.53 -9.97
CA ASP A 282 -11.94 0.24 -10.65
C ASP A 282 -10.51 -0.17 -11.03
N LEU A 283 -9.68 0.78 -11.49
CA LEU A 283 -8.26 0.53 -11.75
C LEU A 283 -7.54 0.09 -10.46
N ALA A 284 -7.71 0.82 -9.37
CA ALA A 284 -7.07 0.52 -8.10
C ALA A 284 -7.54 -0.82 -7.53
N ARG A 285 -8.85 -1.09 -7.52
CA ARG A 285 -9.45 -2.37 -7.08
C ARG A 285 -8.88 -3.54 -7.88
N ASP A 286 -8.97 -3.46 -9.21
CA ASP A 286 -8.62 -4.56 -10.10
C ASP A 286 -7.12 -4.87 -10.00
N THR A 287 -6.25 -3.85 -9.91
CA THR A 287 -4.80 -4.05 -9.73
C THR A 287 -4.47 -4.68 -8.37
N VAL A 288 -5.14 -4.28 -7.27
CA VAL A 288 -4.97 -4.91 -5.96
C VAL A 288 -5.32 -6.40 -6.03
N ILE A 289 -6.49 -6.75 -6.58
CA ILE A 289 -6.97 -8.13 -6.63
C ILE A 289 -6.10 -8.99 -7.56
N LEU A 290 -5.84 -8.51 -8.78
CA LEU A 290 -5.03 -9.25 -9.75
C LEU A 290 -3.61 -9.47 -9.23
N SER A 291 -2.97 -8.43 -8.66
CA SER A 291 -1.64 -8.59 -8.08
C SER A 291 -1.65 -9.55 -6.89
N THR A 292 -2.70 -9.55 -6.07
CA THR A 292 -2.83 -10.48 -4.94
C THR A 292 -2.96 -11.93 -5.42
N LEU A 293 -3.75 -12.18 -6.46
CA LEU A 293 -3.85 -13.52 -7.08
C LEU A 293 -2.52 -13.97 -7.69
N CYS A 294 -1.88 -13.09 -8.48
CA CYS A 294 -0.60 -13.40 -9.11
C CYS A 294 0.53 -13.59 -8.11
N SER A 295 0.51 -12.85 -6.98
CA SER A 295 1.56 -12.94 -5.97
C SER A 295 1.60 -14.29 -5.25
N MET A 296 0.51 -15.03 -5.19
CA MET A 296 0.50 -16.40 -4.65
C MET A 296 1.47 -17.30 -5.43
N VAL A 297 1.49 -17.16 -6.77
CA VAL A 297 2.37 -17.93 -7.63
C VAL A 297 3.79 -17.36 -7.62
N SER A 298 3.92 -16.03 -7.77
CA SER A 298 5.24 -15.39 -7.86
C SER A 298 6.04 -15.50 -6.57
N LEU A 299 5.42 -15.34 -5.39
CA LEU A 299 6.10 -15.53 -4.10
C LEU A 299 6.52 -16.98 -3.89
N SER A 300 5.70 -17.96 -4.30
CA SER A 300 6.08 -19.36 -4.26
C SER A 300 7.29 -19.64 -5.16
N LEU A 301 7.32 -19.04 -6.36
CA LEU A 301 8.44 -19.15 -7.28
C LEU A 301 9.71 -18.48 -6.76
N ILE A 302 9.60 -17.27 -6.22
CA ILE A 302 10.72 -16.54 -5.60
C ILE A 302 11.32 -17.38 -4.47
N THR A 303 10.47 -17.92 -3.58
CA THR A 303 10.92 -18.79 -2.49
C THR A 303 11.63 -20.03 -3.00
N TRP A 304 11.11 -20.70 -4.04
CA TRP A 304 11.74 -21.89 -4.61
C TRP A 304 13.06 -21.62 -5.31
N LEU A 305 13.23 -20.43 -5.91
CA LEU A 305 14.45 -20.09 -6.64
C LEU A 305 15.58 -19.59 -5.74
N LEU A 306 15.25 -18.98 -4.57
CA LEU A 306 16.23 -18.30 -3.73
C LEU A 306 16.54 -19.02 -2.40
N VAL A 307 15.78 -20.05 -2.06
CA VAL A 307 16.02 -20.96 -0.92
C VAL A 307 16.51 -22.31 -1.43
#